data_cbb218d2722a4ba0a066f90524348564
#
_entry.id   cbb218d2722a4ba0a066f90524348564
#
_cell.length_a   1.000
_cell.length_b   1.000
_cell.length_c   1.000
_cell.angle_alpha   90.00
_cell.angle_beta   90.00
_cell.angle_gamma   90.00
#
_symmetry.space_group_name_H-M   'P 1'
#
loop_
_entity.id
_entity.type
_entity.pdbx_description
1 polymer ?
#
loop_
_entity_poly.entity_id
_entity_poly.type
_entity_poly.pdbx_seq_one_letter_code
_entity_poly.pdbx_strand_id
1 'polypeptide(L)'
;MCIRDRHLRDINKKWISLSTRARVIGVSKERVNKKDINDIEDLANPKFKGKICTRIGSHPYNRALLASIVAHNGEAKAKSWAESLVSNFARKPKGNDRAQAKGIYSGECDIVLMNTYYFALMKFNEKKPEQKKWAKATDIIFYNQANRGQHVNVSGAAIAKHSKNSAEALKFIEWLTMPKAQRIYANVNFEYPVNSKVKLDGKIMEWGTFNSDSLPISEIAKNSKKAQMIIDQVGW
;
A
#
# COMPACT_ATOMS: atom_id res chain seq x y z
N MET A 1 -21.15 14.30 -7.43
CA MET A 1 -19.87 13.57 -7.31
C MET A 1 -20.03 12.50 -6.24
N CYS A 2 -19.96 11.20 -6.64
CA CYS A 2 -20.36 10.05 -5.81
C CYS A 2 -19.18 9.36 -5.09
N ILE A 3 -18.21 10.11 -4.58
CA ILE A 3 -17.25 9.55 -3.64
C ILE A 3 -17.86 9.75 -2.24
N ARG A 4 -18.47 8.68 -1.72
CA ARG A 4 -19.10 8.68 -0.39
C ARG A 4 -18.09 8.77 0.75
N ASP A 5 -16.89 8.23 0.55
CA ASP A 5 -15.91 8.07 1.61
C ASP A 5 -15.15 9.36 1.86
N ARG A 6 -15.58 10.10 2.88
CA ARG A 6 -14.99 11.38 3.28
C ARG A 6 -13.50 11.30 3.61
N HIS A 7 -13.02 10.14 4.06
CA HIS A 7 -11.61 9.92 4.38
C HIS A 7 -10.68 9.88 3.15
N LEU A 8 -11.24 9.70 1.94
CA LEU A 8 -10.51 9.64 0.67
C LEU A 8 -10.49 10.97 -0.10
N ARG A 9 -10.81 12.08 0.50
CA ARG A 9 -10.80 13.40 -0.15
C ARG A 9 -10.39 14.51 0.82
N ASP A 10 -9.94 15.63 0.26
CA ASP A 10 -9.72 16.84 1.04
C ASP A 10 -11.03 17.42 1.57
N ILE A 11 -11.04 17.83 2.84
CA ILE A 11 -12.21 18.47 3.47
C ILE A 11 -12.59 19.78 2.76
N ASN A 12 -11.59 20.52 2.25
CA ASN A 12 -11.75 21.76 1.51
C ASN A 12 -11.91 21.55 0.00
N LYS A 13 -12.10 20.30 -0.45
CA LYS A 13 -12.28 19.93 -1.87
C LYS A 13 -11.14 20.33 -2.79
N LYS A 14 -9.92 20.50 -2.29
CA LYS A 14 -8.73 20.85 -3.08
C LYS A 14 -8.18 19.70 -3.89
N TRP A 15 -8.42 18.46 -3.45
CA TRP A 15 -8.02 17.24 -4.15
C TRP A 15 -9.04 16.13 -3.89
N ILE A 16 -9.02 15.13 -4.75
CA ILE A 16 -9.89 13.96 -4.67
C ILE A 16 -9.13 12.71 -5.04
N SER A 17 -9.40 11.61 -4.35
CA SER A 17 -8.90 10.29 -4.74
C SER A 17 -9.58 9.79 -6.00
N LEU A 18 -8.82 9.13 -6.85
CA LEU A 18 -9.30 8.46 -8.06
C LEU A 18 -9.23 6.94 -7.95
N SER A 19 -8.29 6.42 -7.18
CA SER A 19 -8.16 5.00 -6.88
C SER A 19 -7.45 4.80 -5.56
N THR A 20 -7.54 3.58 -5.01
CA THR A 20 -6.81 3.17 -3.81
C THR A 20 -5.92 1.97 -4.10
N ARG A 21 -4.87 1.81 -3.31
CA ARG A 21 -3.95 0.67 -3.33
C ARG A 21 -3.59 0.26 -1.91
N ALA A 22 -3.63 -1.04 -1.65
CA ALA A 22 -3.25 -1.56 -0.35
C ALA A 22 -1.73 -1.76 -0.25
N ARG A 23 -1.14 -1.42 0.90
CA ARG A 23 0.24 -1.74 1.25
C ARG A 23 0.24 -3.06 1.99
N VAL A 24 0.38 -4.18 1.30
CA VAL A 24 0.24 -5.53 1.83
C VAL A 24 1.57 -6.13 2.30
N ILE A 25 1.48 -7.21 3.05
CA ILE A 25 2.60 -8.07 3.35
C ILE A 25 2.64 -9.17 2.28
N GLY A 26 3.78 -9.27 1.56
CA GLY A 26 4.07 -10.42 0.72
C GLY A 26 4.86 -11.45 1.50
N VAL A 27 4.56 -12.73 1.33
CA VAL A 27 5.25 -13.81 2.03
C VAL A 27 5.63 -14.94 1.09
N SER A 28 6.72 -15.63 1.40
CA SER A 28 7.08 -16.88 0.72
C SER A 28 6.02 -17.94 0.97
N LYS A 29 5.48 -18.53 -0.10
CA LYS A 29 4.49 -19.61 -0.01
C LYS A 29 5.01 -20.85 0.71
N GLU A 30 6.30 -21.09 0.62
CA GLU A 30 6.93 -22.31 1.12
C GLU A 30 7.51 -22.16 2.53
N ARG A 31 7.94 -20.93 2.89
CA ARG A 31 8.76 -20.71 4.10
C ARG A 31 8.03 -19.92 5.20
N VAL A 32 6.83 -19.40 4.93
CA VAL A 32 6.04 -18.62 5.92
C VAL A 32 4.64 -19.18 6.03
N ASN A 33 4.22 -19.49 7.26
CA ASN A 33 2.82 -19.77 7.53
C ASN A 33 2.06 -18.44 7.66
N LYS A 34 1.09 -18.20 6.77
CA LYS A 34 0.29 -16.96 6.78
C LYS A 34 -0.47 -16.72 8.08
N LYS A 35 -0.82 -17.77 8.81
CA LYS A 35 -1.50 -17.69 10.10
C LYS A 35 -0.65 -17.05 11.21
N ASP A 36 0.65 -16.93 10.98
CA ASP A 36 1.58 -16.30 11.91
C ASP A 36 1.54 -14.76 11.85
N ILE A 37 0.83 -14.18 10.87
CA ILE A 37 0.78 -12.75 10.60
C ILE A 37 -0.68 -12.34 10.42
N ASN A 38 -1.24 -11.67 11.43
CA ASN A 38 -2.59 -11.12 11.42
C ASN A 38 -2.58 -9.60 11.27
N ASP A 39 -1.64 -8.95 11.94
CA ASP A 39 -1.50 -7.50 11.99
C ASP A 39 -0.14 -7.05 11.45
N ILE A 40 -0.05 -5.79 11.04
CA ILE A 40 1.23 -5.21 10.60
C ILE A 40 2.25 -5.20 11.75
N GLU A 41 1.77 -5.11 12.98
CA GLU A 41 2.55 -5.10 14.19
C GLU A 41 3.31 -6.42 14.41
N ASP A 42 2.80 -7.54 13.91
CA ASP A 42 3.43 -8.86 14.02
C ASP A 42 4.81 -8.91 13.34
N LEU A 43 5.07 -8.03 12.38
CA LEU A 43 6.38 -7.94 11.73
C LEU A 43 7.51 -7.52 12.68
N ALA A 44 7.19 -6.98 13.85
CA ALA A 44 8.13 -6.67 14.92
C ALA A 44 8.56 -7.91 15.73
N ASN A 45 7.91 -9.05 15.55
CA ASN A 45 8.23 -10.27 16.31
C ASN A 45 9.64 -10.78 15.97
N PRO A 46 10.49 -11.06 16.96
CA PRO A 46 11.86 -11.56 16.76
C PRO A 46 11.95 -12.88 15.97
N LYS A 47 10.87 -13.68 15.88
CA LYS A 47 10.82 -14.88 15.03
C LYS A 47 11.08 -14.60 13.54
N PHE A 48 10.92 -13.34 13.12
CA PHE A 48 11.15 -12.89 11.76
C PHE A 48 12.54 -12.26 11.54
N LYS A 49 13.46 -12.39 12.51
CA LYS A 49 14.83 -11.87 12.41
C LYS A 49 15.53 -12.40 11.17
N GLY A 50 16.08 -11.48 10.36
CA GLY A 50 16.76 -11.81 9.13
C GLY A 50 15.83 -12.28 7.99
N LYS A 51 14.52 -12.07 8.07
CA LYS A 51 13.55 -12.58 7.10
C LYS A 51 12.85 -11.50 6.28
N ILE A 52 12.94 -10.23 6.65
CA ILE A 52 12.16 -9.16 6.05
C ILE A 52 12.98 -8.35 5.06
N CYS A 53 12.44 -8.17 3.84
CA CYS A 53 12.96 -7.20 2.87
C CYS A 53 11.94 -6.08 2.62
N THR A 54 12.46 -4.87 2.50
CA THR A 54 11.65 -3.70 2.15
C THR A 54 12.46 -2.69 1.34
N ARG A 55 11.78 -1.78 0.68
CA ARG A 55 12.41 -0.58 0.14
C ARG A 55 12.73 0.40 1.27
N ILE A 56 13.51 1.45 0.97
CA ILE A 56 13.89 2.46 1.97
C ILE A 56 12.67 3.06 2.67
N GLY A 57 12.79 3.32 3.95
CA GLY A 57 11.72 3.85 4.80
C GLY A 57 11.22 5.22 4.37
N SER A 58 12.14 6.11 3.93
CA SER A 58 11.82 7.46 3.43
C SER A 58 10.98 7.49 2.15
N HIS A 59 10.83 6.34 1.45
CA HIS A 59 9.95 6.26 0.31
C HIS A 59 8.50 6.55 0.72
N PRO A 60 7.73 7.34 -0.05
CA PRO A 60 6.37 7.75 0.30
C PRO A 60 5.45 6.61 0.77
N TYR A 61 5.61 5.38 0.26
CA TYR A 61 4.75 4.25 0.65
C TYR A 61 5.03 3.76 2.07
N ASN A 62 6.30 3.62 2.45
CA ASN A 62 6.67 3.19 3.79
C ASN A 62 6.47 4.32 4.80
N ARG A 63 6.79 5.56 4.42
CA ARG A 63 6.52 6.72 5.27
C ARG A 63 5.03 6.89 5.56
N ALA A 64 4.14 6.70 4.56
CA ALA A 64 2.70 6.75 4.77
C ALA A 64 2.21 5.60 5.67
N LEU A 65 2.73 4.39 5.51
CA LEU A 65 2.45 3.26 6.39
C LEU A 65 2.85 3.59 7.83
N LEU A 66 4.08 4.05 8.06
CA LEU A 66 4.53 4.41 9.40
C LEU A 66 3.73 5.58 9.98
N ALA A 67 3.36 6.57 9.16
CA ALA A 67 2.50 7.67 9.57
C ALA A 67 1.10 7.20 10.01
N SER A 68 0.54 6.16 9.36
CA SER A 68 -0.72 5.56 9.82
C SER A 68 -0.56 4.83 11.16
N ILE A 69 0.57 4.17 11.39
CA ILE A 69 0.87 3.52 12.69
C ILE A 69 1.04 4.59 13.78
N VAL A 70 1.71 5.71 13.49
CA VAL A 70 1.81 6.85 14.42
C VAL A 70 0.42 7.38 14.77
N ALA A 71 -0.47 7.51 13.80
CA ALA A 71 -1.83 8.02 14.02
C ALA A 71 -2.67 7.08 14.90
N HIS A 72 -2.54 5.77 14.73
CA HIS A 72 -3.29 4.78 15.52
C HIS A 72 -2.69 4.49 16.89
N ASN A 73 -1.37 4.35 16.97
CA ASN A 73 -0.70 3.79 18.15
C ASN A 73 0.10 4.84 18.95
N GLY A 74 0.25 6.05 18.41
CA GLY A 74 1.12 7.08 18.96
C GLY A 74 2.59 6.91 18.58
N GLU A 75 3.36 7.99 18.76
CA GLU A 75 4.75 8.10 18.28
C GLU A 75 5.69 7.09 18.94
N ALA A 76 5.59 6.92 20.27
CA ALA A 76 6.46 6.00 21.01
C ALA A 76 6.30 4.54 20.59
N LYS A 77 5.05 4.06 20.47
CA LYS A 77 4.78 2.68 20.02
C LYS A 77 5.18 2.47 18.56
N ALA A 78 4.93 3.46 17.70
CA ALA A 78 5.33 3.41 16.30
C ALA A 78 6.85 3.35 16.13
N LYS A 79 7.61 4.08 16.97
CA LYS A 79 9.08 4.04 17.00
C LYS A 79 9.58 2.67 17.44
N SER A 80 9.07 2.14 18.55
CA SER A 80 9.45 0.80 19.04
C SER A 80 9.15 -0.29 18.02
N TRP A 81 8.00 -0.21 17.34
CA TRP A 81 7.67 -1.12 16.22
C TRP A 81 8.67 -1.00 15.08
N ALA A 82 9.04 0.22 14.68
CA ALA A 82 9.98 0.45 13.58
C ALA A 82 11.39 -0.06 13.91
N GLU A 83 11.86 0.14 15.16
CA GLU A 83 13.13 -0.41 15.67
C GLU A 83 13.16 -1.94 15.56
N SER A 84 12.08 -2.59 16.03
CA SER A 84 11.94 -4.05 15.98
C SER A 84 11.84 -4.55 14.54
N LEU A 85 11.10 -3.85 13.67
CA LEU A 85 11.01 -4.17 12.26
C LEU A 85 12.39 -4.11 11.57
N VAL A 86 13.17 -3.04 11.82
CA VAL A 86 14.51 -2.86 11.25
C VAL A 86 15.46 -3.98 11.69
N SER A 87 15.38 -4.41 12.96
CA SER A 87 16.18 -5.52 13.47
C SER A 87 15.85 -6.87 12.83
N ASN A 88 14.68 -6.98 12.18
CA ASN A 88 14.23 -8.17 11.45
C ASN A 88 14.59 -8.15 9.96
N PHE A 89 15.25 -7.11 9.46
CA PHE A 89 15.62 -7.05 8.05
C PHE A 89 16.65 -8.11 7.66
N ALA A 90 16.41 -8.78 6.55
CA ALA A 90 17.36 -9.73 5.94
C ALA A 90 18.53 -9.01 5.27
N ARG A 91 18.33 -7.78 4.85
CA ARG A 91 19.31 -6.95 4.18
C ARG A 91 18.99 -5.46 4.33
N LYS A 92 19.98 -4.61 4.05
CA LYS A 92 19.75 -3.16 3.96
C LYS A 92 18.63 -2.83 2.97
N PRO A 93 17.66 -1.97 3.33
CA PRO A 93 16.56 -1.59 2.46
C PRO A 93 17.02 -1.04 1.12
N LYS A 94 16.49 -1.58 0.01
CA LYS A 94 16.87 -1.18 -1.36
C LYS A 94 15.81 -1.62 -2.38
N GLY A 95 15.87 -1.02 -3.56
CA GLY A 95 15.05 -1.40 -4.71
C GLY A 95 13.58 -1.00 -4.58
N ASN A 96 12.78 -1.42 -5.55
CA ASN A 96 11.34 -1.22 -5.59
C ASN A 96 10.58 -2.47 -5.14
N ASP A 97 9.25 -2.44 -5.15
CA ASP A 97 8.41 -3.54 -4.67
C ASP A 97 8.61 -4.83 -5.49
N ARG A 98 8.95 -4.75 -6.79
CA ARG A 98 9.31 -5.94 -7.60
C ARG A 98 10.62 -6.57 -7.14
N ALA A 99 11.59 -5.74 -6.75
CA ALA A 99 12.85 -6.23 -6.20
C ALA A 99 12.66 -6.95 -4.85
N GLN A 100 11.63 -6.58 -4.08
CA GLN A 100 11.28 -7.29 -2.85
C GLN A 100 10.73 -8.69 -3.19
N ALA A 101 9.77 -8.80 -4.11
CA ALA A 101 9.24 -10.10 -4.55
C ALA A 101 10.32 -10.99 -5.20
N LYS A 102 11.28 -10.39 -5.93
CA LYS A 102 12.47 -11.12 -6.41
C LYS A 102 13.27 -11.68 -5.23
N GLY A 103 13.41 -10.94 -4.13
CA GLY A 103 14.08 -11.40 -2.90
C GLY A 103 13.41 -12.64 -2.29
N ILE A 104 12.06 -12.71 -2.28
CA ILE A 104 11.36 -13.95 -1.89
C ILE A 104 11.70 -15.10 -2.82
N TYR A 105 11.63 -14.88 -4.13
CA TYR A 105 11.90 -15.91 -5.12
C TYR A 105 13.34 -16.46 -5.04
N SER A 106 14.32 -15.60 -4.77
CA SER A 106 15.72 -15.98 -4.64
C SER A 106 16.10 -16.54 -3.26
N GLY A 107 15.19 -16.54 -2.28
CA GLY A 107 15.49 -16.96 -0.91
C GLY A 107 16.26 -15.93 -0.07
N GLU A 108 16.45 -14.70 -0.57
CA GLU A 108 17.13 -13.62 0.17
C GLU A 108 16.28 -13.13 1.36
N CYS A 109 14.96 -13.23 1.26
CA CYS A 109 14.02 -12.91 2.33
C CYS A 109 12.75 -13.75 2.22
N ASP A 110 11.97 -13.83 3.30
CA ASP A 110 10.75 -14.61 3.38
C ASP A 110 9.51 -13.73 3.41
N ILE A 111 9.65 -12.49 3.85
CA ILE A 111 8.57 -11.51 4.07
C ILE A 111 8.96 -10.19 3.42
N VAL A 112 7.99 -9.51 2.79
CA VAL A 112 8.21 -8.21 2.15
C VAL A 112 7.03 -7.27 2.34
N LEU A 113 7.27 -5.96 2.25
CA LEU A 113 6.22 -4.94 2.13
C LEU A 113 6.11 -4.51 0.67
N MET A 114 4.90 -4.57 0.11
CA MET A 114 4.64 -4.21 -1.28
C MET A 114 3.22 -3.68 -1.49
N ASN A 115 3.00 -2.94 -2.57
CA ASN A 115 1.65 -2.54 -2.95
C ASN A 115 1.00 -3.62 -3.83
N THR A 116 -0.31 -3.81 -3.66
CA THR A 116 -1.10 -4.82 -4.39
C THR A 116 -0.93 -4.76 -5.89
N TYR A 117 -0.92 -3.56 -6.50
CA TYR A 117 -0.80 -3.43 -7.94
C TYR A 117 0.55 -3.93 -8.49
N TYR A 118 1.65 -3.86 -7.72
CA TYR A 118 2.93 -4.46 -8.15
C TYR A 118 2.85 -5.98 -8.23
N PHE A 119 2.17 -6.60 -7.26
CA PHE A 119 1.92 -8.04 -7.29
C PHE A 119 1.15 -8.44 -8.55
N ALA A 120 0.06 -7.73 -8.83
CA ALA A 120 -0.76 -7.95 -10.02
C ALA A 120 0.04 -7.73 -11.32
N LEU A 121 0.75 -6.61 -11.43
CA LEU A 121 1.58 -6.30 -12.60
C LEU A 121 2.67 -7.34 -12.84
N MET A 122 3.21 -7.97 -11.80
CA MET A 122 4.15 -9.09 -11.96
C MET A 122 3.45 -10.37 -12.41
N LYS A 123 2.32 -10.70 -11.77
CA LYS A 123 1.55 -11.91 -12.04
C LYS A 123 1.08 -12.01 -13.50
N PHE A 124 0.72 -10.87 -14.09
CA PHE A 124 0.19 -10.77 -15.46
C PHE A 124 1.20 -10.19 -16.45
N ASN A 125 2.49 -10.16 -16.14
CA ASN A 125 3.49 -9.56 -17.01
C ASN A 125 3.86 -10.47 -18.19
N GLU A 126 3.38 -10.12 -19.38
CA GLU A 126 3.76 -10.87 -20.60
C GLU A 126 5.13 -10.46 -21.16
N LYS A 127 5.56 -9.22 -20.90
CA LYS A 127 6.84 -8.69 -21.42
C LYS A 127 8.07 -9.14 -20.63
N LYS A 128 7.86 -9.53 -19.35
CA LYS A 128 8.93 -9.95 -18.42
C LYS A 128 8.50 -11.21 -17.68
N PRO A 129 8.56 -12.37 -18.31
CA PRO A 129 8.03 -13.63 -17.77
C PRO A 129 8.69 -14.06 -16.46
N GLU A 130 9.94 -13.63 -16.21
CA GLU A 130 10.62 -13.85 -14.93
C GLU A 130 9.83 -13.26 -13.75
N GLN A 131 9.10 -12.17 -13.93
CA GLN A 131 8.29 -11.56 -12.88
C GLN A 131 7.10 -12.44 -12.49
N LYS A 132 6.56 -13.24 -13.41
CA LYS A 132 5.52 -14.23 -13.09
C LYS A 132 6.03 -15.28 -12.10
N LYS A 133 7.32 -15.69 -12.23
CA LYS A 133 7.96 -16.62 -11.28
C LYS A 133 8.04 -16.00 -9.87
N TRP A 134 8.39 -14.71 -9.76
CA TRP A 134 8.44 -13.99 -8.48
C TRP A 134 7.05 -13.90 -7.84
N ALA A 135 6.03 -13.54 -8.62
CA ALA A 135 4.65 -13.50 -8.13
C ALA A 135 4.15 -14.90 -7.74
N LYS A 136 4.52 -15.97 -8.49
CA LYS A 136 4.13 -17.35 -8.17
C LYS A 136 4.69 -17.83 -6.83
N ALA A 137 5.91 -17.41 -6.47
CA ALA A 137 6.56 -17.74 -5.20
C ALA A 137 6.02 -16.92 -4.01
N THR A 138 5.24 -15.87 -4.27
CA THR A 138 4.76 -14.93 -3.27
C THR A 138 3.27 -15.09 -3.06
N ASP A 139 2.83 -15.15 -1.81
CA ASP A 139 1.44 -14.88 -1.40
C ASP A 139 1.33 -13.49 -0.80
N ILE A 140 0.11 -12.93 -0.78
CA ILE A 140 -0.15 -11.66 -0.10
C ILE A 140 -1.08 -11.85 1.09
N ILE A 141 -0.86 -11.03 2.11
CA ILE A 141 -1.68 -10.96 3.32
C ILE A 141 -2.24 -9.55 3.44
N PHE A 142 -3.56 -9.45 3.54
CA PHE A 142 -4.24 -8.26 4.02
C PHE A 142 -4.28 -8.34 5.54
N TYR A 143 -3.54 -7.48 6.21
CA TYR A 143 -3.40 -7.48 7.68
C TYR A 143 -4.47 -6.61 8.36
N ASN A 144 -4.54 -6.68 9.68
CA ASN A 144 -5.47 -5.92 10.52
C ASN A 144 -6.97 -6.12 10.18
N GLN A 145 -7.33 -7.25 9.59
CA GLN A 145 -8.71 -7.49 9.13
C GLN A 145 -9.72 -7.70 10.26
N ALA A 146 -9.25 -8.10 11.45
CA ALA A 146 -10.07 -8.25 12.65
C ALA A 146 -10.21 -6.96 13.47
N ASN A 147 -9.51 -5.90 13.08
CA ASN A 147 -9.53 -4.62 13.81
C ASN A 147 -9.66 -3.41 12.86
N ARG A 148 -8.65 -2.54 12.76
CA ARG A 148 -8.75 -1.26 12.02
C ARG A 148 -8.78 -1.39 10.49
N GLY A 149 -8.46 -2.53 9.94
CA GLY A 149 -8.38 -2.74 8.49
C GLY A 149 -7.01 -2.48 7.89
N GLN A 150 -6.89 -2.82 6.63
CA GLN A 150 -5.69 -2.74 5.81
C GLN A 150 -5.32 -1.28 5.50
N HIS A 151 -4.07 -0.87 5.78
CA HIS A 151 -3.59 0.44 5.32
C HIS A 151 -3.67 0.56 3.80
N VAL A 152 -4.31 1.64 3.36
CA VAL A 152 -4.44 2.03 1.96
C VAL A 152 -3.85 3.40 1.71
N ASN A 153 -3.38 3.61 0.49
CA ASN A 153 -3.00 4.92 -0.01
C ASN A 153 -3.78 5.22 -1.30
N VAL A 154 -3.73 6.45 -1.76
CA VAL A 154 -4.56 6.93 -2.86
C VAL A 154 -3.72 7.41 -4.04
N SER A 155 -4.27 7.27 -5.25
CA SER A 155 -3.93 8.09 -6.40
C SER A 155 -5.02 9.15 -6.53
N GLY A 156 -4.63 10.40 -6.68
CA GLY A 156 -5.58 11.51 -6.65
C GLY A 156 -5.32 12.54 -7.74
N ALA A 157 -6.26 13.47 -7.86
CA ALA A 157 -6.17 14.62 -8.75
C ALA A 157 -6.54 15.91 -8.02
N ALA A 158 -5.95 16.99 -8.47
CA ALA A 158 -6.26 18.36 -8.07
C ALA A 158 -6.20 19.29 -9.27
N ILE A 159 -6.93 20.39 -9.23
CA ILE A 159 -6.83 21.45 -10.24
C ILE A 159 -5.74 22.42 -9.77
N ALA A 160 -4.78 22.69 -10.63
CA ALA A 160 -3.72 23.65 -10.33
C ALA A 160 -4.31 25.05 -10.11
N LYS A 161 -3.81 25.78 -9.10
CA LYS A 161 -4.34 27.09 -8.69
C LYS A 161 -4.46 28.11 -9.85
N HIS A 162 -3.54 28.06 -10.80
CA HIS A 162 -3.50 29.00 -11.92
C HIS A 162 -3.87 28.34 -13.26
N SER A 163 -4.66 27.25 -13.22
CA SER A 163 -5.17 26.63 -14.45
C SER A 163 -6.10 27.58 -15.20
N LYS A 164 -5.82 27.77 -16.48
CA LYS A 164 -6.70 28.55 -17.37
C LYS A 164 -7.95 27.77 -17.83
N ASN A 165 -7.93 26.44 -17.68
CA ASN A 165 -8.97 25.51 -18.12
C ASN A 165 -9.60 24.76 -16.92
N SER A 166 -9.89 25.49 -15.84
CA SER A 166 -10.37 24.91 -14.58
C SER A 166 -11.72 24.19 -14.72
N ALA A 167 -12.62 24.71 -15.58
CA ALA A 167 -13.93 24.11 -15.82
C ALA A 167 -13.82 22.77 -16.54
N GLU A 168 -12.98 22.67 -17.55
CA GLU A 168 -12.73 21.45 -18.32
C GLU A 168 -11.98 20.41 -17.44
N ALA A 169 -11.00 20.88 -16.66
CA ALA A 169 -10.29 20.04 -15.70
C ALA A 169 -11.25 19.43 -14.66
N LEU A 170 -12.22 20.21 -14.17
CA LEU A 170 -13.24 19.69 -13.26
C LEU A 170 -14.10 18.62 -13.91
N LYS A 171 -14.60 18.85 -15.12
CA LYS A 171 -15.39 17.87 -15.89
C LYS A 171 -14.58 16.57 -16.10
N PHE A 172 -13.30 16.69 -16.40
CA PHE A 172 -12.43 15.53 -16.57
C PHE A 172 -12.24 14.75 -15.27
N ILE A 173 -12.00 15.44 -14.13
CA ILE A 173 -11.89 14.80 -12.83
C ILE A 173 -13.23 14.11 -12.45
N GLU A 174 -14.37 14.73 -12.72
CA GLU A 174 -15.68 14.12 -12.49
C GLU A 174 -15.85 12.84 -13.34
N TRP A 175 -15.48 12.89 -14.62
CA TRP A 175 -15.49 11.71 -15.48
C TRP A 175 -14.60 10.57 -14.94
N LEU A 176 -13.42 10.89 -14.41
CA LEU A 176 -12.51 9.91 -13.80
C LEU A 176 -13.11 9.20 -12.57
N THR A 177 -14.15 9.77 -11.94
CA THR A 177 -14.90 9.13 -10.85
C THR A 177 -16.10 8.30 -11.30
N MET A 178 -16.43 8.33 -12.59
CA MET A 178 -17.56 7.55 -13.14
C MET A 178 -17.20 6.06 -13.27
N PRO A 179 -18.19 5.16 -13.24
CA PRO A 179 -17.96 3.71 -13.28
C PRO A 179 -17.10 3.23 -14.45
N LYS A 180 -17.23 3.86 -15.64
CA LYS A 180 -16.42 3.49 -16.82
C LYS A 180 -14.92 3.74 -16.58
N ALA A 181 -14.56 4.92 -16.11
CA ALA A 181 -13.17 5.26 -15.81
C ALA A 181 -12.62 4.44 -14.64
N GLN A 182 -13.42 4.23 -13.60
CA GLN A 182 -13.03 3.46 -12.42
C GLN A 182 -12.73 1.98 -12.76
N ARG A 183 -13.45 1.38 -13.70
CA ARG A 183 -13.13 0.04 -14.24
C ARG A 183 -11.79 0.00 -14.98
N ILE A 184 -11.40 1.09 -15.65
CA ILE A 184 -10.08 1.18 -16.29
C ILE A 184 -8.97 1.11 -15.23
N TYR A 185 -9.09 1.86 -14.12
CA TYR A 185 -8.12 1.75 -13.01
C TYR A 185 -8.00 0.32 -12.47
N ALA A 186 -9.14 -0.35 -12.25
CA ALA A 186 -9.15 -1.71 -11.73
C ALA A 186 -8.51 -2.72 -12.70
N ASN A 187 -8.81 -2.62 -14.00
CA ASN A 187 -8.42 -3.64 -14.99
C ASN A 187 -7.03 -3.40 -15.59
N VAL A 188 -6.56 -2.14 -15.64
CA VAL A 188 -5.27 -1.77 -16.25
C VAL A 188 -4.20 -1.57 -15.22
N ASN A 189 -4.50 -0.79 -14.16
CA ASN A 189 -3.54 -0.47 -13.12
C ASN A 189 -3.62 -1.41 -11.91
N PHE A 190 -4.68 -2.24 -11.81
CA PHE A 190 -4.95 -3.09 -10.65
C PHE A 190 -5.04 -2.30 -9.34
N GLU A 191 -5.59 -1.09 -9.42
CA GLU A 191 -5.91 -0.26 -8.27
C GLU A 191 -7.42 -0.33 -7.98
N TYR A 192 -7.79 -0.28 -6.71
CA TYR A 192 -9.19 -0.39 -6.29
C TYR A 192 -9.95 0.90 -6.57
N PRO A 193 -11.19 0.83 -7.11
CA PRO A 193 -12.01 1.99 -7.35
C PRO A 193 -12.43 2.67 -6.04
N VAL A 194 -12.52 4.00 -6.07
CA VAL A 194 -13.08 4.81 -4.97
C VAL A 194 -14.59 5.00 -5.08
N ASN A 195 -15.17 4.59 -6.19
CA ASN A 195 -16.62 4.62 -6.41
C ASN A 195 -17.22 3.27 -5.98
N SER A 196 -17.91 3.25 -4.84
CA SER A 196 -18.53 2.06 -4.25
C SER A 196 -19.58 1.37 -5.13
N LYS A 197 -20.08 2.06 -6.18
CA LYS A 197 -21.00 1.46 -7.16
C LYS A 197 -20.31 0.59 -8.20
N VAL A 198 -18.98 0.64 -8.27
CA VAL A 198 -18.19 -0.18 -9.19
C VAL A 198 -17.90 -1.52 -8.52
N LYS A 199 -18.51 -2.56 -9.02
CA LYS A 199 -18.17 -3.92 -8.63
C LYS A 199 -16.82 -4.27 -9.24
N LEU A 200 -15.96 -4.87 -8.41
CA LEU A 200 -14.70 -5.44 -8.87
C LEU A 200 -15.00 -6.68 -9.70
N ASP A 201 -14.29 -6.83 -10.80
CA ASP A 201 -14.34 -7.98 -11.71
C ASP A 201 -12.95 -8.34 -12.23
N GLY A 202 -12.86 -9.48 -12.91
CA GLY A 202 -11.63 -9.88 -13.57
C GLY A 202 -10.45 -10.13 -12.64
N LYS A 203 -9.25 -9.81 -13.12
CA LYS A 203 -7.97 -10.19 -12.50
C LYS A 203 -7.74 -9.63 -11.10
N ILE A 204 -8.33 -8.47 -10.77
CA ILE A 204 -8.16 -7.87 -9.44
C ILE A 204 -8.82 -8.70 -8.33
N MET A 205 -9.80 -9.53 -8.68
CA MET A 205 -10.49 -10.41 -7.73
C MET A 205 -9.69 -11.65 -7.33
N GLU A 206 -8.62 -11.98 -8.04
CA GLU A 206 -7.87 -13.21 -7.81
C GLU A 206 -7.17 -13.29 -6.44
N TRP A 207 -6.96 -12.15 -5.78
CA TRP A 207 -6.39 -12.08 -4.43
C TRP A 207 -7.36 -11.61 -3.36
N GLY A 208 -8.67 -11.56 -3.70
CA GLY A 208 -9.75 -11.35 -2.75
C GLY A 208 -10.04 -9.87 -2.45
N THR A 209 -10.95 -9.68 -1.50
CA THR A 209 -11.36 -8.39 -0.95
C THR A 209 -10.80 -8.22 0.46
N PHE A 210 -10.81 -7.00 0.96
CA PHE A 210 -10.34 -6.66 2.30
C PHE A 210 -11.12 -5.47 2.87
N ASN A 211 -11.13 -5.38 4.20
CA ASN A 211 -11.59 -4.19 4.91
C ASN A 211 -10.45 -3.17 4.92
N SER A 212 -10.67 -1.99 4.34
CA SER A 212 -9.70 -0.91 4.37
C SER A 212 -9.78 -0.12 5.67
N ASP A 213 -8.62 0.35 6.15
CA ASP A 213 -8.55 1.33 7.22
C ASP A 213 -9.29 2.62 6.82
N SER A 214 -10.17 3.09 7.69
CA SER A 214 -10.94 4.33 7.49
C SER A 214 -10.21 5.59 7.96
N LEU A 215 -8.94 5.49 8.37
CA LEU A 215 -8.12 6.63 8.77
C LEU A 215 -8.08 7.67 7.63
N PRO A 216 -8.45 8.94 7.88
CA PRO A 216 -8.40 9.97 6.86
C PRO A 216 -6.97 10.16 6.33
N ILE A 217 -6.83 10.33 5.01
CA ILE A 217 -5.52 10.61 4.38
C ILE A 217 -4.88 11.88 4.97
N SER A 218 -5.67 12.84 5.41
CA SER A 218 -5.21 14.04 6.11
C SER A 218 -4.50 13.72 7.43
N GLU A 219 -4.93 12.69 8.17
CA GLU A 219 -4.26 12.26 9.41
C GLU A 219 -2.91 11.59 9.10
N ILE A 220 -2.83 10.80 8.04
CA ILE A 220 -1.56 10.27 7.55
C ILE A 220 -0.60 11.41 7.16
N ALA A 221 -1.12 12.42 6.46
CA ALA A 221 -0.33 13.59 6.06
C ALA A 221 0.20 14.38 7.27
N LYS A 222 -0.64 14.63 8.30
CA LYS A 222 -0.22 15.30 9.55
C LYS A 222 0.92 14.58 10.27
N ASN A 223 0.92 13.25 10.26
CA ASN A 223 1.93 12.43 10.92
C ASN A 223 3.15 12.12 10.04
N SER A 224 3.18 12.57 8.78
CA SER A 224 4.25 12.26 7.82
C SER A 224 5.62 12.76 8.27
N LYS A 225 5.71 13.95 8.91
CA LYS A 225 6.97 14.49 9.45
C LYS A 225 7.49 13.64 10.60
N LYS A 226 6.61 13.25 11.53
CA LYS A 226 6.97 12.37 12.66
C LYS A 226 7.45 11.01 12.16
N ALA A 227 6.75 10.44 11.19
CA ALA A 227 7.16 9.17 10.57
C ALA A 227 8.54 9.28 9.92
N GLN A 228 8.86 10.39 9.22
CA GLN A 228 10.19 10.60 8.65
C GLN A 228 11.25 10.67 9.73
N MET A 229 11.01 11.40 10.82
CA MET A 229 11.96 11.50 11.95
C MET A 229 12.24 10.12 12.57
N ILE A 230 11.19 9.29 12.75
CA ILE A 230 11.37 7.92 13.26
C ILE A 230 12.20 7.10 12.26
N ILE A 231 11.90 7.14 10.96
CA ILE A 231 12.64 6.43 9.90
C ILE A 231 14.14 6.76 9.98
N ASP A 232 14.47 8.05 10.11
CA ASP A 232 15.85 8.53 10.17
C ASP A 232 16.56 8.06 11.45
N GLN A 233 15.85 8.05 12.60
CA GLN A 233 16.38 7.60 13.88
C GLN A 233 16.66 6.09 13.93
N VAL A 234 15.78 5.27 13.31
CA VAL A 234 15.89 3.80 13.36
C VAL A 234 16.71 3.23 12.21
N GLY A 235 17.07 4.04 11.22
CA GLY A 235 17.86 3.61 10.05
C GLY A 235 17.10 2.74 9.06
N TRP A 236 15.80 2.98 8.91
CA TRP A 236 14.98 2.24 7.95
C TRP A 236 15.22 2.64 6.50
#